data_ac6243f9c0b031ba9ca34c58e809577a
#
_entry.id   ac6243f9c0b031ba9ca34c58e809577a
#
_cell.length_a   1.000
_cell.length_b   1.000
_cell.length_c   1.000
_cell.angle_alpha   90.00
_cell.angle_beta   90.00
_cell.angle_gamma   90.00
#
_symmetry.space_group_name_H-M   'P 1'
#
loop_
_entity.id
_entity.type
_entity.pdbx_description
1 polymer ?
#
loop_
_entity_poly.entity_id
_entity_poly.type
_entity_poly.pdbx_seq_one_letter_code
_entity_poly.pdbx_strand_id
1 'polypeptide(L)'
;VTNGVANSDFEAGAAPRTAVGIKADGNIIFYTLDGRQSGYSYGAQLKTLAKRMVELGCVDALNLDGGGSTTISAWFPGKDNTMVVNSPSDGYLRSVANYIFLKDNRERTNIPWIINITGGTNNNYLSGMTANINIESVYDTANYKMEEPYNIKYRAETDTDSTVDENGAVSLNGTGDVKVVMYGDNGDVADVTYGVYETPEEIKVYNQADWKEISEIYTEANEELQLNLSAASYKNGIELLSTNRLYKWEVEGDIGTITEDGIFTLADTVNKDGKIKVTAGALTKEIPVHISDYPSTPNPFYDTENHWAKDIIADMAATGIISGFEEDGKMIFKPDNNMTRAEFASMIANYKKLDFSKYDDVKLDFTDNDIIPQWAVSAVKAVYKEGIILGRVNDDGTSTFAPYDNITRAEAMTILGRILTVSYTHL
;
A
#
# COMPACT_ATOMS: atom_id res chain seq x y z
N VAL A 1 22.97 40.76 32.36
CA VAL A 1 22.68 40.45 33.80
C VAL A 1 23.98 40.65 34.55
N THR A 2 23.91 41.26 35.69
CA THR A 2 25.03 41.43 36.59
C THR A 2 24.56 41.25 38.04
N ASN A 3 25.23 40.42 38.82
CA ASN A 3 24.85 40.08 40.19
C ASN A 3 23.36 39.69 40.35
N GLY A 4 22.82 38.93 39.44
CA GLY A 4 21.42 38.45 39.43
C GLY A 4 20.38 39.51 39.06
N VAL A 5 20.80 40.69 38.61
CA VAL A 5 19.90 41.80 38.20
C VAL A 5 19.92 41.96 36.72
N ALA A 6 18.70 41.93 36.10
CA ALA A 6 18.56 42.22 34.68
C ALA A 6 18.80 43.68 34.39
N ASN A 7 19.79 44.00 33.54
CA ASN A 7 20.02 45.37 33.07
C ASN A 7 18.89 45.78 32.13
N SER A 8 18.27 46.92 32.43
CA SER A 8 17.07 47.42 31.70
C SER A 8 17.34 48.52 30.70
N ASP A 9 18.59 48.99 30.56
CA ASP A 9 18.91 50.21 29.81
C ASP A 9 19.11 50.04 28.31
N PHE A 10 18.89 48.78 27.81
CA PHE A 10 19.00 48.51 26.38
C PHE A 10 17.64 48.30 25.75
N GLU A 11 17.22 49.22 24.94
CA GLU A 11 16.08 49.06 24.04
C GLU A 11 16.54 48.57 22.68
N ALA A 12 16.18 47.36 22.35
CA ALA A 12 16.36 46.79 21.01
C ALA A 12 15.09 45.99 20.65
N GLY A 13 14.72 46.09 19.37
CA GLY A 13 13.57 45.36 18.84
C GLY A 13 13.67 43.85 19.05
N ALA A 14 12.55 43.19 18.89
CA ALA A 14 12.52 41.72 18.93
C ALA A 14 13.37 41.14 17.78
N ALA A 15 14.25 40.22 18.12
CA ALA A 15 15.15 39.54 17.19
C ALA A 15 15.59 38.18 17.77
N PRO A 16 16.13 37.29 16.91
CA PRO A 16 16.87 36.11 17.42
C PRO A 16 18.00 36.54 18.35
N ARG A 17 18.23 35.78 19.42
CA ARG A 17 19.21 36.14 20.45
C ARG A 17 20.10 34.96 20.80
N THR A 18 21.35 35.24 21.10
CA THR A 18 22.31 34.30 21.66
C THR A 18 22.84 34.89 22.98
N ALA A 19 22.87 34.10 24.04
CA ALA A 19 23.40 34.51 25.31
C ALA A 19 24.21 33.40 25.98
N VAL A 20 25.14 33.80 26.82
CA VAL A 20 25.85 32.93 27.76
C VAL A 20 25.69 33.51 29.18
N GLY A 21 25.44 32.64 30.13
CA GLY A 21 25.30 33.02 31.56
C GLY A 21 25.97 32.03 32.47
N ILE A 22 26.33 32.52 33.69
CA ILE A 22 26.87 31.70 34.75
C ILE A 22 25.95 31.75 35.96
N LYS A 23 25.69 30.60 36.54
CA LYS A 23 24.90 30.42 37.78
C LYS A 23 25.81 30.52 39.03
N ALA A 24 25.21 30.73 40.21
CA ALA A 24 25.95 30.80 41.47
C ALA A 24 26.71 29.50 41.81
N ASP A 25 26.27 28.36 41.31
CA ASP A 25 26.91 27.06 41.46
C ASP A 25 28.05 26.81 40.45
N GLY A 26 28.36 27.79 39.57
CA GLY A 26 29.38 27.69 38.54
C GLY A 26 28.91 27.07 37.22
N ASN A 27 27.67 26.59 37.13
CA ASN A 27 27.13 26.06 35.90
C ASN A 27 26.99 27.16 34.85
N ILE A 28 27.34 26.82 33.60
CA ILE A 28 27.24 27.72 32.44
C ILE A 28 25.99 27.38 31.64
N ILE A 29 25.25 28.44 31.27
CA ILE A 29 24.07 28.32 30.42
C ILE A 29 24.39 28.93 29.06
N PHE A 30 24.27 28.19 27.97
CA PHE A 30 24.18 28.66 26.60
C PHE A 30 22.72 28.73 26.21
N TYR A 31 22.29 29.89 25.73
CA TYR A 31 20.90 30.13 25.42
C TYR A 31 20.75 30.76 24.04
N THR A 32 19.92 30.16 23.20
CA THR A 32 19.49 30.71 21.95
C THR A 32 17.98 30.87 21.92
N LEU A 33 17.51 31.91 21.24
CA LEU A 33 16.12 32.16 20.97
C LEU A 33 15.96 32.47 19.49
N ASP A 34 15.21 31.65 18.80
CA ASP A 34 14.84 31.90 17.40
C ASP A 34 13.94 33.13 17.26
N GLY A 35 13.93 33.74 16.07
CA GLY A 35 13.10 34.91 15.81
C GLY A 35 13.01 35.26 14.34
N ARG A 36 12.31 36.37 14.04
CA ARG A 36 12.05 36.84 12.67
C ARG A 36 11.37 35.84 11.76
N GLN A 37 10.64 34.87 12.33
CA GLN A 37 9.96 33.81 11.61
C GLN A 37 8.47 33.85 11.95
N SER A 38 7.66 34.31 10.99
CA SER A 38 6.20 34.40 11.18
C SER A 38 5.59 33.03 11.43
N GLY A 39 4.68 32.94 12.42
CA GLY A 39 4.04 31.68 12.80
C GLY A 39 4.89 30.74 13.67
N TYR A 40 6.19 31.05 13.86
CA TYR A 40 7.09 30.24 14.68
C TYR A 40 7.66 31.04 15.87
N SER A 41 8.50 32.04 15.61
CA SER A 41 9.07 32.89 16.64
C SER A 41 9.37 34.31 16.10
N TYR A 42 8.97 35.33 16.85
CA TYR A 42 9.33 36.72 16.53
C TYR A 42 10.66 37.13 17.16
N GLY A 43 11.18 36.35 18.11
CA GLY A 43 12.37 36.69 18.89
C GLY A 43 12.04 37.50 20.17
N ALA A 44 13.05 38.02 20.82
CA ALA A 44 12.89 38.79 22.04
C ALA A 44 13.68 40.12 22.04
N GLN A 45 13.16 41.07 22.83
CA GLN A 45 13.92 42.26 23.21
C GLN A 45 15.02 41.88 24.22
N LEU A 46 16.12 42.66 24.29
CA LEU A 46 17.24 42.40 25.20
C LEU A 46 16.81 42.33 26.67
N LYS A 47 15.89 43.20 27.09
CA LYS A 47 15.38 43.17 28.46
C LYS A 47 14.58 41.89 28.79
N THR A 48 13.86 41.30 27.80
CA THR A 48 13.18 40.04 27.95
C THR A 48 14.18 38.89 28.08
N LEU A 49 15.23 38.91 27.24
CA LEU A 49 16.34 37.96 27.34
C LEU A 49 17.02 38.05 28.71
N ALA A 50 17.33 39.24 29.21
CA ALA A 50 17.98 39.45 30.52
C ALA A 50 17.10 38.86 31.66
N LYS A 51 15.77 39.11 31.65
CA LYS A 51 14.86 38.52 32.62
C LYS A 51 14.90 36.99 32.53
N ARG A 52 14.89 36.44 31.31
CA ARG A 52 14.93 34.98 31.15
C ARG A 52 16.22 34.36 31.69
N MET A 53 17.37 35.03 31.51
CA MET A 53 18.63 34.54 32.06
C MET A 53 18.61 34.56 33.62
N VAL A 54 17.99 35.58 34.22
CA VAL A 54 17.77 35.61 35.69
C VAL A 54 16.85 34.48 36.15
N GLU A 55 15.73 34.25 35.44
CA GLU A 55 14.81 33.12 35.73
C GLU A 55 15.50 31.78 35.64
N LEU A 56 16.49 31.63 34.74
CA LEU A 56 17.30 30.42 34.62
C LEU A 56 18.35 30.28 35.73
N GLY A 57 18.43 31.28 36.63
CA GLY A 57 19.31 31.31 37.80
C GLY A 57 20.70 31.87 37.52
N CYS A 58 20.91 32.58 36.42
CA CYS A 58 22.17 33.20 36.11
C CYS A 58 22.42 34.40 37.02
N VAL A 59 23.60 34.45 37.65
CA VAL A 59 24.10 35.61 38.40
C VAL A 59 24.74 36.65 37.47
N ASP A 60 25.44 36.18 36.43
CA ASP A 60 25.92 37.03 35.35
C ASP A 60 25.57 36.45 34.00
N ALA A 61 25.24 37.30 33.04
CA ALA A 61 24.95 36.85 31.67
C ALA A 61 25.28 37.96 30.65
N LEU A 62 25.75 37.53 29.50
CA LEU A 62 26.12 38.36 28.35
C LEU A 62 25.30 37.98 27.13
N ASN A 63 24.76 39.00 26.44
CA ASN A 63 24.21 38.81 25.11
C ASN A 63 25.35 38.85 24.09
N LEU A 64 25.35 37.84 23.22
CA LEU A 64 26.32 37.71 22.12
C LEU A 64 25.68 38.20 20.80
N ASP A 65 26.35 37.99 19.66
CA ASP A 65 25.76 38.27 18.37
C ASP A 65 24.47 37.51 18.17
N GLY A 66 23.52 38.12 17.51
CA GLY A 66 22.16 37.64 17.36
C GLY A 66 21.66 37.75 15.91
N GLY A 67 20.34 37.79 15.73
CA GLY A 67 19.75 37.88 14.40
C GLY A 67 20.02 36.59 13.58
N GLY A 68 20.38 36.74 12.31
CA GLY A 68 20.70 35.62 11.43
C GLY A 68 21.91 34.79 11.83
N SER A 69 22.78 35.34 12.72
CA SER A 69 23.95 34.64 13.25
C SER A 69 23.61 33.74 14.45
N THR A 70 22.38 33.81 15.00
CA THR A 70 21.96 32.98 16.13
C THR A 70 21.94 31.50 15.70
N THR A 71 22.92 30.75 16.15
CA THR A 71 23.07 29.35 15.85
C THR A 71 23.62 28.60 17.07
N ILE A 72 23.02 27.47 17.40
CA ILE A 72 23.55 26.51 18.36
C ILE A 72 23.61 25.15 17.68
N SER A 73 24.77 24.54 17.71
CA SER A 73 24.96 23.17 17.27
C SER A 73 25.36 22.31 18.46
N ALA A 74 24.78 21.15 18.53
CA ALA A 74 25.11 20.16 19.53
C ALA A 74 25.49 18.83 18.87
N TRP A 75 26.41 18.13 19.46
CA TRP A 75 26.63 16.75 19.16
C TRP A 75 25.70 15.89 20.01
N PHE A 76 24.97 14.99 19.37
CA PHE A 76 24.08 14.06 20.06
C PHE A 76 24.71 12.67 20.07
N PRO A 77 24.55 11.94 21.16
CA PRO A 77 25.00 10.56 21.22
C PRO A 77 24.47 9.74 20.03
N GLY A 78 25.34 8.93 19.43
CA GLY A 78 24.98 8.14 18.27
C GLY A 78 25.03 8.88 16.92
N LYS A 79 25.53 10.12 16.88
CA LYS A 79 25.71 10.90 15.65
C LYS A 79 27.20 11.16 15.39
N ASP A 80 27.62 11.04 14.14
CA ASP A 80 29.01 11.27 13.74
C ASP A 80 29.36 12.77 13.68
N ASN A 81 28.35 13.64 13.52
CA ASN A 81 28.52 15.09 13.37
C ASN A 81 27.62 15.87 14.31
N THR A 82 28.00 17.10 14.63
CA THR A 82 27.11 18.06 15.29
C THR A 82 25.93 18.41 14.41
N MET A 83 24.79 18.62 15.02
CA MET A 83 23.55 19.05 14.38
C MET A 83 23.16 20.44 14.85
N VAL A 84 22.63 21.28 13.97
CA VAL A 84 22.02 22.56 14.34
C VAL A 84 20.72 22.27 15.08
N VAL A 85 20.58 22.84 16.28
CA VAL A 85 19.47 22.57 17.21
C VAL A 85 18.38 23.62 17.11
N ASN A 86 18.73 24.84 16.72
CA ASN A 86 17.79 25.95 16.55
C ASN A 86 17.41 26.16 15.07
N SER A 87 16.50 27.09 14.80
CA SER A 87 16.10 27.49 13.45
C SER A 87 16.65 28.87 13.11
N PRO A 88 17.79 28.97 12.38
CA PRO A 88 18.36 30.24 11.99
C PRO A 88 17.41 31.05 11.10
N SER A 89 17.23 32.37 11.41
CA SER A 89 16.24 33.22 10.74
C SER A 89 16.49 33.47 9.25
N ASP A 90 17.73 33.25 8.79
CA ASP A 90 18.10 33.44 7.39
C ASP A 90 17.79 32.18 6.54
N GLY A 91 17.37 31.07 7.17
CA GLY A 91 17.14 29.79 6.50
C GLY A 91 18.40 28.99 6.14
N TYR A 92 19.58 29.54 6.44
CA TYR A 92 20.88 28.90 6.26
C TYR A 92 21.86 29.35 7.35
N LEU A 93 22.96 28.62 7.50
CA LEU A 93 24.01 28.93 8.46
C LEU A 93 24.84 30.10 7.94
N ARG A 94 24.83 31.20 8.68
CA ARG A 94 25.65 32.39 8.34
C ARG A 94 27.12 32.10 8.69
N SER A 95 28.04 32.53 7.81
CA SER A 95 29.46 32.58 8.15
C SER A 95 29.70 33.62 9.26
N VAL A 96 30.31 33.19 10.37
CA VAL A 96 30.63 34.02 11.53
C VAL A 96 32.12 33.97 11.80
N ALA A 97 32.68 35.08 12.29
CA ALA A 97 34.10 35.18 12.57
C ALA A 97 34.50 34.47 13.88
N ASN A 98 33.56 34.36 14.81
CA ASN A 98 33.80 33.83 16.16
C ASN A 98 32.70 32.83 16.55
N TYR A 99 33.10 31.83 17.33
CA TYR A 99 32.16 30.85 17.94
C TYR A 99 32.75 30.36 19.29
N ILE A 100 31.88 29.86 20.13
CA ILE A 100 32.25 29.26 21.40
C ILE A 100 32.09 27.75 21.30
N PHE A 101 33.13 27.01 21.59
CA PHE A 101 33.10 25.56 21.68
C PHE A 101 33.04 25.08 23.12
N LEU A 102 32.24 24.07 23.36
CA LEU A 102 32.42 23.18 24.48
C LEU A 102 33.05 21.89 23.96
N LYS A 103 34.23 21.59 24.43
CA LYS A 103 34.89 20.31 24.12
C LYS A 103 34.72 19.37 25.30
N ASP A 104 34.19 18.19 25.04
CA ASP A 104 34.23 17.09 25.99
C ASP A 104 35.63 16.49 25.99
N ASN A 105 36.28 16.46 27.14
CA ASN A 105 37.62 15.92 27.35
C ASN A 105 37.61 14.58 28.13
N ARG A 106 36.45 13.96 28.32
CA ARG A 106 36.38 12.65 28.94
C ARG A 106 37.20 11.63 28.14
N GLU A 107 37.87 10.75 28.82
CA GLU A 107 38.56 9.64 28.17
C GLU A 107 37.56 8.55 27.71
N ARG A 108 37.95 7.78 26.72
CA ARG A 108 37.17 6.62 26.27
C ARG A 108 36.99 5.63 27.43
N THR A 109 35.78 5.20 27.66
CA THR A 109 35.48 4.24 28.73
C THR A 109 35.42 2.81 28.21
N ASN A 110 35.14 2.61 26.91
CA ASN A 110 34.85 1.32 26.29
C ASN A 110 33.68 0.57 26.97
N ILE A 111 32.82 1.28 27.67
CA ILE A 111 31.62 0.77 28.28
C ILE A 111 30.45 1.10 27.35
N PRO A 112 29.77 0.15 26.74
CA PRO A 112 28.63 0.40 25.82
C PRO A 112 27.54 1.22 26.52
N TRP A 113 27.05 2.27 25.86
CA TRP A 113 26.01 3.16 26.35
C TRP A 113 24.88 3.38 25.34
N ILE A 114 25.21 3.48 24.05
CA ILE A 114 24.24 3.65 22.97
C ILE A 114 24.54 2.61 21.91
N ILE A 115 23.51 1.89 21.50
CA ILE A 115 23.56 0.96 20.38
C ILE A 115 22.61 1.48 19.31
N ASN A 116 23.15 1.78 18.13
CA ASN A 116 22.34 2.03 16.95
C ASN A 116 22.17 0.72 16.19
N ILE A 117 20.93 0.38 15.89
CA ILE A 117 20.58 -0.83 15.14
C ILE A 117 19.88 -0.46 13.83
N THR A 118 20.10 -1.28 12.80
CA THR A 118 19.42 -1.16 11.50
C THR A 118 18.51 -2.35 11.27
N GLY A 119 17.36 -2.10 10.65
CA GLY A 119 16.38 -3.12 10.30
C GLY A 119 15.62 -3.69 11.50
N GLY A 120 14.49 -4.30 11.22
CA GLY A 120 13.76 -5.18 12.14
C GLY A 120 13.25 -4.61 13.46
N THR A 121 13.23 -3.30 13.62
CA THR A 121 12.81 -2.67 14.88
C THR A 121 11.30 -2.45 14.92
N ASN A 122 10.65 -2.91 15.99
CA ASN A 122 9.21 -2.71 16.27
C ASN A 122 8.26 -3.26 15.17
N ASN A 123 8.64 -4.36 14.53
CA ASN A 123 7.82 -5.01 13.52
C ASN A 123 6.98 -6.13 14.13
N ASN A 124 5.88 -6.43 13.46
CA ASN A 124 5.03 -7.58 13.76
C ASN A 124 5.36 -8.75 12.83
N TYR A 125 5.38 -9.95 13.37
CA TYR A 125 5.81 -11.16 12.68
C TYR A 125 4.78 -12.28 12.81
N LEU A 126 4.66 -13.07 11.77
CA LEU A 126 4.03 -14.39 11.89
C LEU A 126 4.98 -15.31 12.66
N SER A 127 4.44 -16.11 13.58
CA SER A 127 5.22 -17.10 14.36
C SER A 127 5.99 -18.05 13.44
N GLY A 128 7.22 -18.36 13.83
CA GLY A 128 8.16 -19.15 13.04
C GLY A 128 9.18 -18.33 12.25
N MET A 129 9.04 -16.99 12.24
CA MET A 129 10.04 -16.11 11.61
C MET A 129 11.32 -16.01 12.42
N THR A 130 12.40 -15.67 11.73
CA THR A 130 13.66 -15.23 12.34
C THR A 130 13.90 -13.76 12.00
N ALA A 131 14.15 -12.95 13.03
CA ALA A 131 14.59 -11.57 12.88
C ALA A 131 16.08 -11.46 13.26
N ASN A 132 16.81 -10.53 12.65
CA ASN A 132 18.22 -10.31 12.98
C ASN A 132 18.40 -8.89 13.52
N ILE A 133 19.10 -8.77 14.64
CA ILE A 133 19.51 -7.49 15.20
C ILE A 133 20.85 -7.12 14.57
N ASN A 134 20.84 -6.14 13.66
CA ASN A 134 22.05 -5.65 13.02
C ASN A 134 22.54 -4.40 13.74
N ILE A 135 23.67 -4.49 14.47
CA ILE A 135 24.30 -3.34 15.12
C ILE A 135 25.05 -2.53 14.07
N GLU A 136 24.68 -1.28 13.89
CA GLU A 136 25.36 -0.33 13.00
C GLU A 136 26.54 0.34 13.71
N SER A 137 26.35 0.73 14.96
CA SER A 137 27.38 1.38 15.76
C SER A 137 27.07 1.31 17.25
N VAL A 138 28.12 1.30 18.05
CA VAL A 138 28.06 1.39 19.52
C VAL A 138 28.89 2.58 19.98
N TYR A 139 28.37 3.34 20.93
CA TYR A 139 29.08 4.43 21.58
C TYR A 139 29.25 4.14 23.08
N ASP A 140 30.38 4.52 23.62
CA ASP A 140 30.67 4.35 25.05
C ASP A 140 30.04 5.44 25.91
N THR A 141 30.15 5.33 27.25
CA THR A 141 29.60 6.31 28.21
C THR A 141 30.25 7.69 28.11
N ALA A 142 31.40 7.82 27.46
CA ALA A 142 32.03 9.07 27.10
C ALA A 142 31.66 9.55 25.69
N ASN A 143 30.73 8.87 25.03
CA ASN A 143 30.22 9.15 23.69
C ASN A 143 31.21 8.96 22.54
N TYR A 144 32.25 8.16 22.72
CA TYR A 144 33.13 7.77 21.64
C TYR A 144 32.61 6.52 20.95
N LYS A 145 32.67 6.52 19.61
CA LYS A 145 32.36 5.34 18.81
C LYS A 145 33.35 4.23 19.18
N MET A 146 32.79 3.06 19.50
CA MET A 146 33.58 1.87 19.83
C MET A 146 33.98 1.15 18.52
N GLU A 147 35.03 0.35 18.60
CA GLU A 147 35.46 -0.54 17.50
C GLU A 147 34.96 -1.96 17.79
N GLU A 148 34.69 -2.71 16.73
CA GLU A 148 34.30 -4.11 16.84
C GLU A 148 35.48 -4.98 17.35
N PRO A 149 35.21 -6.05 18.10
CA PRO A 149 33.91 -6.53 18.56
C PRO A 149 33.38 -5.73 19.77
N TYR A 150 32.07 -5.45 19.76
CA TYR A 150 31.46 -4.62 20.82
C TYR A 150 31.20 -5.36 22.15
N ASN A 151 31.39 -6.67 22.20
CA ASN A 151 31.07 -7.54 23.35
C ASN A 151 29.63 -7.35 23.88
N ILE A 152 28.69 -7.14 22.97
CA ILE A 152 27.26 -7.06 23.29
C ILE A 152 26.70 -8.48 23.40
N LYS A 153 25.93 -8.72 24.42
CA LYS A 153 25.20 -9.95 24.71
C LYS A 153 23.70 -9.70 24.55
N TYR A 154 22.94 -10.75 24.29
CA TYR A 154 21.51 -10.68 24.06
C TYR A 154 20.77 -11.58 25.03
N ARG A 155 19.59 -11.17 25.48
CA ARG A 155 18.61 -12.03 26.15
C ARG A 155 17.20 -11.69 25.71
N ALA A 156 16.35 -12.71 25.59
CA ALA A 156 14.92 -12.52 25.34
C ALA A 156 14.17 -12.42 26.66
N GLU A 157 13.26 -11.45 26.76
CA GLU A 157 12.28 -11.29 27.84
C GLU A 157 10.90 -11.49 27.21
N THR A 158 10.29 -12.66 27.42
CA THR A 158 9.04 -13.04 26.79
C THR A 158 8.39 -14.21 27.51
N ASP A 159 7.06 -14.31 27.39
CA ASP A 159 6.27 -15.45 27.85
C ASP A 159 6.07 -16.50 26.74
N THR A 160 6.70 -16.32 25.57
CA THR A 160 6.63 -17.23 24.41
C THR A 160 7.86 -18.16 24.36
N ASP A 161 7.85 -19.11 23.41
CA ASP A 161 9.00 -19.99 23.13
C ASP A 161 10.07 -19.32 22.23
N SER A 162 10.04 -17.99 22.13
CA SER A 162 11.02 -17.22 21.35
C SER A 162 12.38 -17.18 22.05
N THR A 163 13.45 -17.19 21.26
CA THR A 163 14.84 -17.18 21.75
C THR A 163 15.69 -16.22 20.94
N VAL A 164 16.82 -15.81 21.50
CA VAL A 164 17.85 -15.05 20.79
C VAL A 164 19.19 -15.76 20.97
N ASP A 165 19.98 -15.85 19.90
CA ASP A 165 21.32 -16.42 19.94
C ASP A 165 22.40 -15.37 20.24
N GLU A 166 23.65 -15.82 20.35
CA GLU A 166 24.79 -14.96 20.64
C GLU A 166 25.13 -13.95 19.53
N ASN A 167 24.60 -14.14 18.32
CA ASN A 167 24.81 -13.27 17.16
C ASN A 167 23.66 -12.27 16.98
N GLY A 168 22.62 -12.31 17.83
CA GLY A 168 21.43 -11.46 17.74
C GLY A 168 20.39 -11.98 16.74
N ALA A 169 20.44 -13.26 16.35
CA ALA A 169 19.37 -13.88 15.59
C ALA A 169 18.25 -14.31 16.56
N VAL A 170 17.03 -13.79 16.29
CA VAL A 170 15.86 -13.96 17.15
C VAL A 170 14.90 -14.92 16.50
N SER A 171 14.71 -16.09 17.08
CA SER A 171 13.67 -17.04 16.66
C SER A 171 12.35 -16.65 17.33
N LEU A 172 11.37 -16.23 16.52
CA LEU A 172 10.11 -15.67 16.97
C LEU A 172 9.01 -16.74 16.92
N ASN A 173 8.57 -17.23 18.08
CA ASN A 173 7.60 -18.31 18.20
C ASN A 173 6.48 -17.97 19.18
N GLY A 174 5.30 -18.54 18.97
CA GLY A 174 4.12 -18.32 19.82
C GLY A 174 3.37 -17.04 19.49
N THR A 175 2.62 -16.53 20.47
CA THR A 175 1.86 -15.28 20.36
C THR A 175 2.15 -14.41 21.58
N GLY A 176 2.61 -13.19 21.35
CA GLY A 176 2.92 -12.20 22.37
C GLY A 176 4.07 -11.29 21.99
N ASP A 177 4.45 -10.42 22.91
CA ASP A 177 5.59 -9.55 22.72
C ASP A 177 6.89 -10.26 23.09
N VAL A 178 7.90 -10.08 22.24
CA VAL A 178 9.26 -10.59 22.45
C VAL A 178 10.19 -9.39 22.58
N LYS A 179 10.57 -9.06 23.79
CA LYS A 179 11.54 -8.02 24.07
C LYS A 179 12.94 -8.64 24.09
N VAL A 180 13.81 -8.16 23.22
CA VAL A 180 15.22 -8.56 23.21
C VAL A 180 16.05 -7.42 23.79
N VAL A 181 16.75 -7.71 24.86
CA VAL A 181 17.63 -6.77 25.55
C VAL A 181 19.07 -7.02 25.13
N MET A 182 19.73 -5.96 24.69
CA MET A 182 21.16 -5.88 24.42
C MET A 182 21.89 -5.37 25.65
N TYR A 183 22.83 -6.11 26.18
CA TYR A 183 23.53 -5.75 27.39
C TYR A 183 25.03 -5.99 27.32
N GLY A 184 25.79 -5.21 28.08
CA GLY A 184 27.22 -5.39 28.29
C GLY A 184 27.51 -5.81 29.74
N ASP A 185 28.77 -5.82 30.08
CA ASP A 185 29.22 -6.22 31.46
C ASP A 185 28.72 -5.28 32.58
N ASN A 186 28.31 -4.06 32.21
CA ASN A 186 27.81 -3.04 33.16
C ASN A 186 26.27 -2.91 33.14
N GLY A 187 25.57 -3.82 32.50
CA GLY A 187 24.09 -3.87 32.46
C GLY A 187 23.48 -3.67 31.10
N ASP A 188 22.18 -3.39 31.11
CA ASP A 188 21.36 -3.22 29.89
C ASP A 188 21.70 -1.91 29.20
N VAL A 189 21.79 -1.96 27.87
CA VAL A 189 22.17 -0.81 27.02
C VAL A 189 21.01 -0.38 26.13
N ALA A 190 20.36 -1.34 25.47
CA ALA A 190 19.25 -1.08 24.56
C ALA A 190 18.29 -2.27 24.52
N ASP A 191 17.11 -2.05 24.00
CA ASP A 191 16.16 -3.12 23.72
C ASP A 191 15.37 -2.88 22.44
N VAL A 192 14.81 -3.96 21.91
CA VAL A 192 13.88 -3.97 20.80
C VAL A 192 12.73 -4.92 21.11
N THR A 193 11.52 -4.57 20.71
CA THR A 193 10.34 -5.41 20.92
C THR A 193 9.73 -5.82 19.59
N TYR A 194 9.39 -7.09 19.46
CA TYR A 194 8.73 -7.70 18.31
C TYR A 194 7.35 -8.19 18.73
N GLY A 195 6.31 -7.87 17.98
CA GLY A 195 4.99 -8.49 18.12
C GLY A 195 4.97 -9.81 17.34
N VAL A 196 4.61 -10.91 17.97
CA VAL A 196 4.55 -12.25 17.35
C VAL A 196 3.15 -12.79 17.41
N TYR A 197 2.66 -13.38 16.32
CA TYR A 197 1.31 -13.90 16.21
C TYR A 197 1.30 -15.27 15.52
N GLU A 198 0.74 -16.28 16.15
CA GLU A 198 0.52 -17.60 15.53
C GLU A 198 -0.66 -17.58 14.57
N THR A 199 -1.72 -16.86 14.94
CA THR A 199 -2.94 -16.76 14.15
C THR A 199 -3.20 -15.31 13.76
N PRO A 200 -3.11 -14.94 12.46
CA PRO A 200 -3.48 -13.63 11.96
C PRO A 200 -5.00 -13.42 11.98
N GLU A 201 -5.45 -12.20 11.72
CA GLU A 201 -6.88 -11.88 11.53
C GLU A 201 -7.32 -12.00 10.08
N GLU A 202 -6.39 -11.82 9.15
CA GLU A 202 -6.64 -11.89 7.72
C GLU A 202 -5.44 -12.53 7.01
N ILE A 203 -5.74 -13.33 5.97
CA ILE A 203 -4.75 -13.84 5.00
C ILE A 203 -5.19 -13.36 3.62
N LYS A 204 -4.27 -12.71 2.89
CA LYS A 204 -4.42 -12.37 1.48
C LYS A 204 -3.44 -13.18 0.67
N VAL A 205 -3.82 -13.51 -0.56
CA VAL A 205 -2.96 -14.24 -1.48
C VAL A 205 -2.82 -13.44 -2.76
N TYR A 206 -1.61 -13.35 -3.26
CA TYR A 206 -1.23 -12.56 -4.42
C TYR A 206 -0.60 -13.44 -5.49
N ASN A 207 -0.81 -13.11 -6.75
CA ASN A 207 -0.01 -13.66 -7.84
C ASN A 207 1.32 -12.89 -7.89
N GLN A 208 2.45 -13.59 -7.77
CA GLN A 208 3.77 -12.96 -7.81
C GLN A 208 4.12 -12.31 -9.15
N ALA A 209 3.44 -12.69 -10.23
CA ALA A 209 3.72 -12.14 -11.56
C ALA A 209 3.28 -10.66 -11.70
N ASP A 210 2.21 -10.25 -11.05
CA ASP A 210 1.64 -8.90 -11.17
C ASP A 210 1.23 -8.28 -9.82
N TRP A 211 1.45 -8.99 -8.72
CA TRP A 211 1.14 -8.62 -7.34
C TRP A 211 -0.33 -8.23 -7.13
N LYS A 212 -1.25 -8.82 -7.92
CA LYS A 212 -2.68 -8.69 -7.68
C LYS A 212 -3.17 -9.71 -6.68
N GLU A 213 -4.08 -9.27 -5.80
CA GLU A 213 -4.76 -10.16 -4.88
C GLU A 213 -5.66 -11.13 -5.65
N ILE A 214 -5.57 -12.41 -5.27
CA ILE A 214 -6.37 -13.48 -5.84
C ILE A 214 -7.42 -13.90 -4.81
N SER A 215 -8.69 -13.79 -5.19
CA SER A 215 -9.82 -14.32 -4.41
C SER A 215 -10.36 -15.63 -4.99
N GLU A 216 -10.18 -15.84 -6.28
CA GLU A 216 -10.61 -17.03 -7.03
C GLU A 216 -9.75 -17.18 -8.29
N ILE A 217 -9.69 -18.37 -8.85
CA ILE A 217 -8.92 -18.70 -10.05
C ILE A 217 -9.88 -19.32 -11.07
N TYR A 218 -9.82 -18.83 -12.32
CA TYR A 218 -10.54 -19.41 -13.45
C TYR A 218 -9.53 -19.95 -14.45
N THR A 219 -9.73 -21.18 -14.90
CA THR A 219 -8.88 -21.85 -15.87
C THR A 219 -9.70 -22.84 -16.71
N GLU A 220 -9.13 -23.31 -17.81
CA GLU A 220 -9.74 -24.31 -18.66
C GLU A 220 -9.21 -25.72 -18.36
N ALA A 221 -10.03 -26.72 -18.64
CA ALA A 221 -9.60 -28.12 -18.58
C ALA A 221 -8.45 -28.35 -19.59
N ASN A 222 -7.41 -29.05 -19.14
CA ASN A 222 -6.18 -29.35 -19.91
C ASN A 222 -5.30 -28.14 -20.25
N GLU A 223 -5.47 -27.01 -19.57
CA GLU A 223 -4.53 -25.89 -19.65
C GLU A 223 -3.25 -26.21 -18.84
N GLU A 224 -2.08 -25.94 -19.40
CA GLU A 224 -0.83 -25.97 -18.64
C GLU A 224 -0.73 -24.70 -17.79
N LEU A 225 -1.34 -24.74 -16.60
CA LEU A 225 -1.34 -23.59 -15.68
C LEU A 225 -0.34 -23.83 -14.52
N GLN A 226 0.58 -22.91 -14.37
CA GLN A 226 1.42 -22.76 -13.18
C GLN A 226 1.33 -21.36 -12.63
N LEU A 227 0.97 -21.23 -11.34
CA LEU A 227 0.89 -19.95 -10.63
C LEU A 227 1.88 -19.90 -9.48
N ASN A 228 2.64 -18.82 -9.39
CA ASN A 228 3.48 -18.52 -8.24
C ASN A 228 2.67 -17.60 -7.29
N LEU A 229 2.21 -18.18 -6.18
CA LEU A 229 1.39 -17.48 -5.19
C LEU A 229 2.24 -17.00 -4.02
N SER A 230 1.88 -15.88 -3.44
CA SER A 230 2.45 -15.34 -2.21
C SER A 230 1.35 -15.05 -1.21
N ALA A 231 1.48 -15.56 0.01
CA ALA A 231 0.57 -15.24 1.09
C ALA A 231 1.12 -14.12 1.97
N ALA A 232 0.23 -13.22 2.40
CA ALA A 232 0.50 -12.19 3.40
C ALA A 232 -0.55 -12.25 4.50
N SER A 233 -0.12 -12.09 5.73
CA SER A 233 -0.96 -12.11 6.93
C SER A 233 -1.09 -10.72 7.53
N TYR A 234 -2.24 -10.42 8.15
CA TYR A 234 -2.51 -9.11 8.75
C TYR A 234 -3.08 -9.27 10.16
N LYS A 235 -2.72 -8.34 11.03
CA LYS A 235 -3.27 -8.17 12.38
C LYS A 235 -3.59 -6.70 12.62
N ASN A 236 -4.84 -6.37 13.00
CA ASN A 236 -5.32 -4.99 13.13
C ASN A 236 -5.02 -4.11 11.90
N GLY A 237 -5.10 -4.69 10.69
CA GLY A 237 -4.79 -4.02 9.43
C GLY A 237 -3.29 -3.79 9.16
N ILE A 238 -2.40 -4.29 10.02
CA ILE A 238 -0.94 -4.21 9.87
C ILE A 238 -0.44 -5.53 9.32
N GLU A 239 0.39 -5.48 8.29
CA GLU A 239 1.00 -6.67 7.70
C GLU A 239 2.02 -7.29 8.68
N LEU A 240 1.95 -8.61 8.83
CA LEU A 240 2.91 -9.40 9.58
C LEU A 240 4.03 -9.84 8.63
N LEU A 241 5.26 -9.61 9.01
CA LEU A 241 6.40 -10.14 8.27
C LEU A 241 6.35 -11.67 8.30
N SER A 242 6.38 -12.28 7.12
CA SER A 242 6.22 -13.71 6.93
C SER A 242 6.89 -14.19 5.64
N THR A 243 7.00 -15.50 5.47
CA THR A 243 7.39 -16.16 4.22
C THR A 243 6.38 -17.22 3.86
N ASN A 244 6.29 -17.61 2.59
CA ASN A 244 5.36 -18.66 2.12
C ASN A 244 5.47 -19.96 2.90
N ARG A 245 6.67 -20.31 3.39
CA ARG A 245 6.93 -21.55 4.14
C ARG A 245 6.33 -21.61 5.54
N LEU A 246 5.85 -20.47 6.04
CA LEU A 246 5.12 -20.43 7.33
C LEU A 246 3.64 -20.73 7.17
N TYR A 247 3.15 -20.78 5.95
CA TYR A 247 1.77 -21.16 5.66
C TYR A 247 1.69 -22.63 5.30
N LYS A 248 0.64 -23.28 5.77
CA LYS A 248 0.29 -24.60 5.27
C LYS A 248 -0.52 -24.41 3.99
N TRP A 249 0.05 -24.85 2.87
CA TRP A 249 -0.59 -24.84 1.56
C TRP A 249 -1.18 -26.20 1.27
N GLU A 250 -2.44 -26.26 0.87
CA GLU A 250 -3.15 -27.49 0.54
C GLU A 250 -4.04 -27.27 -0.68
N VAL A 251 -4.22 -28.33 -1.47
CA VAL A 251 -5.19 -28.37 -2.57
C VAL A 251 -6.31 -29.34 -2.16
N GLU A 252 -7.55 -28.90 -2.27
CA GLU A 252 -8.75 -29.72 -2.10
C GLU A 252 -9.41 -29.96 -3.45
N GLY A 253 -9.74 -31.21 -3.74
CA GLY A 253 -10.11 -31.68 -5.07
C GLY A 253 -8.85 -32.16 -5.82
N ASP A 254 -9.05 -33.02 -6.83
CA ASP A 254 -7.95 -33.57 -7.64
C ASP A 254 -7.55 -32.57 -8.75
N ILE A 255 -7.37 -31.30 -8.41
CA ILE A 255 -7.13 -30.20 -9.38
C ILE A 255 -5.66 -29.89 -9.64
N GLY A 256 -4.74 -30.50 -8.88
CA GLY A 256 -3.31 -30.22 -9.03
C GLY A 256 -2.53 -30.36 -7.75
N THR A 257 -1.38 -29.72 -7.71
CA THR A 257 -0.48 -29.72 -6.55
C THR A 257 -0.04 -28.29 -6.20
N ILE A 258 0.31 -28.10 -4.92
CA ILE A 258 0.92 -26.84 -4.46
C ILE A 258 2.13 -27.13 -3.59
N THR A 259 3.20 -26.37 -3.75
CA THR A 259 4.43 -26.50 -2.95
C THR A 259 4.36 -25.63 -1.70
N GLU A 260 5.25 -25.84 -0.73
CA GLU A 260 5.43 -24.98 0.45
C GLU A 260 5.83 -23.53 0.09
N ASP A 261 6.42 -23.32 -1.09
CA ASP A 261 6.77 -22.02 -1.61
C ASP A 261 5.60 -21.31 -2.35
N GLY A 262 4.41 -21.95 -2.39
CA GLY A 262 3.20 -21.39 -2.99
C GLY A 262 3.14 -21.58 -4.51
N ILE A 263 3.88 -22.52 -5.09
CA ILE A 263 3.80 -22.82 -6.53
C ILE A 263 2.67 -23.82 -6.75
N PHE A 264 1.56 -23.34 -7.33
CA PHE A 264 0.43 -24.16 -7.74
C PHE A 264 0.62 -24.63 -9.18
N THR A 265 0.42 -25.91 -9.43
CA THR A 265 0.44 -26.52 -10.77
C THR A 265 -0.86 -27.28 -10.99
N LEU A 266 -1.61 -26.91 -12.02
CA LEU A 266 -2.84 -27.61 -12.42
C LEU A 266 -2.51 -29.03 -12.89
N ALA A 267 -3.40 -29.98 -12.64
CA ALA A 267 -3.25 -31.35 -13.15
C ALA A 267 -3.70 -31.44 -14.60
N ASP A 268 -3.06 -32.33 -15.38
CA ASP A 268 -3.27 -32.45 -16.84
C ASP A 268 -4.69 -32.83 -17.31
N THR A 269 -5.53 -33.38 -16.45
CA THR A 269 -6.86 -33.91 -16.83
C THR A 269 -7.91 -33.60 -15.78
N VAL A 270 -8.14 -32.31 -15.57
CA VAL A 270 -9.15 -31.88 -14.58
C VAL A 270 -10.34 -31.26 -15.26
N ASN A 271 -11.51 -31.67 -14.85
CA ASN A 271 -12.77 -31.14 -15.35
C ASN A 271 -13.76 -30.86 -14.23
N LYS A 272 -13.27 -30.50 -13.07
CA LYS A 272 -14.10 -30.18 -11.91
C LYS A 272 -13.44 -29.13 -11.04
N ASP A 273 -14.26 -28.32 -10.40
CA ASP A 273 -13.80 -27.30 -9.46
C ASP A 273 -13.11 -27.90 -8.23
N GLY A 274 -12.23 -27.09 -7.66
CA GLY A 274 -11.54 -27.37 -6.42
C GLY A 274 -11.21 -26.08 -5.68
N LYS A 275 -10.28 -26.15 -4.74
CA LYS A 275 -9.79 -24.97 -4.05
C LYS A 275 -8.38 -25.14 -3.52
N ILE A 276 -7.69 -24.01 -3.39
CA ILE A 276 -6.44 -23.89 -2.66
C ILE A 276 -6.74 -23.38 -1.26
N LYS A 277 -6.15 -24.01 -0.24
CA LYS A 277 -6.24 -23.59 1.16
C LYS A 277 -4.91 -23.09 1.64
N VAL A 278 -4.91 -21.94 2.31
CA VAL A 278 -3.74 -21.31 2.90
C VAL A 278 -4.01 -21.08 4.37
N THR A 279 -3.26 -21.75 5.23
CA THR A 279 -3.51 -21.73 6.68
C THR A 279 -2.33 -21.17 7.44
N ALA A 280 -2.60 -20.26 8.39
CA ALA A 280 -1.66 -19.81 9.40
C ALA A 280 -2.33 -19.87 10.78
N GLY A 281 -1.74 -20.64 11.70
CA GLY A 281 -2.36 -20.94 12.99
C GLY A 281 -3.76 -21.56 12.83
N ALA A 282 -4.76 -20.91 13.40
CA ALA A 282 -6.15 -21.35 13.31
C ALA A 282 -6.93 -20.73 12.12
N LEU A 283 -6.34 -19.81 11.36
CA LEU A 283 -7.01 -19.13 10.25
C LEU A 283 -6.68 -19.81 8.92
N THR A 284 -7.72 -20.09 8.13
CA THR A 284 -7.61 -20.61 6.77
C THR A 284 -8.29 -19.68 5.78
N LYS A 285 -7.58 -19.31 4.74
CA LYS A 285 -8.11 -18.65 3.52
C LYS A 285 -8.34 -19.72 2.47
N GLU A 286 -9.52 -19.75 1.88
CA GLU A 286 -9.84 -20.59 0.74
C GLU A 286 -9.88 -19.77 -0.54
N ILE A 287 -9.32 -20.31 -1.62
CA ILE A 287 -9.31 -19.72 -2.96
C ILE A 287 -9.97 -20.74 -3.88
N PRO A 288 -11.21 -20.53 -4.31
CA PRO A 288 -11.87 -21.38 -5.29
C PRO A 288 -11.09 -21.43 -6.59
N VAL A 289 -11.01 -22.60 -7.19
CA VAL A 289 -10.45 -22.82 -8.53
C VAL A 289 -11.57 -23.38 -9.40
N HIS A 290 -12.02 -22.57 -10.35
CA HIS A 290 -13.08 -22.90 -11.29
C HIS A 290 -12.47 -23.42 -12.58
N ILE A 291 -12.76 -24.68 -12.89
CA ILE A 291 -12.25 -25.34 -14.08
C ILE A 291 -13.42 -25.57 -15.03
N SER A 292 -13.42 -24.84 -16.11
CA SER A 292 -14.45 -24.98 -17.13
C SER A 292 -14.17 -26.18 -18.03
N ASP A 293 -15.12 -27.11 -18.06
CA ASP A 293 -15.22 -28.14 -19.08
C ASP A 293 -15.69 -27.49 -20.42
N TYR A 294 -14.90 -26.59 -20.94
CA TYR A 294 -15.13 -26.23 -22.32
C TYR A 294 -14.30 -27.19 -23.20
N PRO A 295 -14.94 -28.23 -23.79
CA PRO A 295 -14.42 -28.72 -25.03
C PRO A 295 -14.33 -27.46 -25.90
N SER A 296 -13.20 -27.20 -26.51
CA SER A 296 -13.05 -26.06 -27.43
C SER A 296 -14.32 -25.95 -28.26
N THR A 297 -15.18 -24.97 -27.93
CA THR A 297 -16.44 -24.80 -28.60
C THR A 297 -16.09 -24.65 -30.08
N PRO A 298 -16.59 -25.49 -30.97
CA PRO A 298 -16.20 -25.42 -32.37
C PRO A 298 -16.37 -23.99 -32.84
N ASN A 299 -15.26 -23.34 -33.20
CA ASN A 299 -15.31 -21.98 -33.70
C ASN A 299 -16.05 -21.94 -35.03
N PRO A 300 -17.23 -21.32 -35.08
CA PRO A 300 -17.99 -21.28 -36.34
C PRO A 300 -17.45 -20.25 -37.34
N PHE A 301 -16.54 -19.37 -36.92
CA PHE A 301 -16.13 -18.22 -37.69
C PHE A 301 -14.72 -18.37 -38.25
N TYR A 302 -14.62 -18.28 -39.57
CA TYR A 302 -13.35 -18.46 -40.28
C TYR A 302 -12.32 -17.37 -39.99
N ASP A 303 -12.76 -16.14 -39.78
CA ASP A 303 -11.91 -14.95 -39.60
C ASP A 303 -11.42 -14.74 -38.15
N THR A 304 -11.89 -15.56 -37.24
CA THR A 304 -11.46 -15.49 -35.83
C THR A 304 -10.43 -16.54 -35.39
N GLU A 305 -10.02 -17.44 -36.36
CA GLU A 305 -9.17 -18.60 -36.01
C GLU A 305 -7.85 -18.24 -35.33
N ASN A 306 -7.27 -17.12 -35.69
CA ASN A 306 -6.02 -16.61 -35.06
C ASN A 306 -6.25 -15.33 -34.25
N HIS A 307 -7.49 -15.03 -33.90
CA HIS A 307 -7.82 -13.82 -33.13
C HIS A 307 -7.74 -14.08 -31.63
N TRP A 308 -7.22 -13.14 -30.84
CA TRP A 308 -7.07 -13.27 -29.39
C TRP A 308 -8.38 -13.55 -28.64
N ALA A 309 -9.53 -13.13 -29.21
CA ALA A 309 -10.86 -13.36 -28.62
C ALA A 309 -11.57 -14.59 -29.20
N LYS A 310 -10.88 -15.48 -29.95
CA LYS A 310 -11.45 -16.65 -30.61
C LYS A 310 -12.40 -17.45 -29.74
N ASP A 311 -11.90 -17.88 -28.56
CA ASP A 311 -12.61 -18.81 -27.71
C ASP A 311 -13.87 -18.17 -27.12
N ILE A 312 -13.79 -16.94 -26.62
CA ILE A 312 -14.97 -16.24 -26.09
C ILE A 312 -16.01 -15.94 -27.18
N ILE A 313 -15.58 -15.67 -28.43
CA ILE A 313 -16.48 -15.46 -29.58
C ILE A 313 -17.18 -16.79 -29.89
N ALA A 314 -16.46 -17.90 -29.92
CA ALA A 314 -17.03 -19.22 -30.18
C ALA A 314 -18.07 -19.60 -29.09
N ASP A 315 -17.78 -19.37 -27.85
CA ASP A 315 -18.68 -19.62 -26.70
C ASP A 315 -19.94 -18.76 -26.78
N MET A 316 -19.80 -17.48 -27.07
CA MET A 316 -20.96 -16.60 -27.23
C MET A 316 -21.83 -17.00 -28.42
N ALA A 317 -21.23 -17.52 -29.47
CA ALA A 317 -21.97 -18.07 -30.63
C ALA A 317 -22.72 -19.35 -30.24
N ALA A 318 -22.06 -20.26 -29.53
CA ALA A 318 -22.71 -21.52 -29.08
C ALA A 318 -23.88 -21.29 -28.12
N THR A 319 -23.82 -20.24 -27.32
CA THR A 319 -24.95 -19.84 -26.46
C THR A 319 -26.04 -19.07 -27.19
N GLY A 320 -25.84 -18.76 -28.47
CA GLY A 320 -26.77 -18.00 -29.31
C GLY A 320 -26.86 -16.52 -28.99
N ILE A 321 -25.92 -15.99 -28.18
CA ILE A 321 -25.87 -14.55 -27.87
C ILE A 321 -25.47 -13.74 -29.12
N ILE A 322 -24.48 -14.24 -29.85
CA ILE A 322 -24.01 -13.64 -31.08
C ILE A 322 -24.23 -14.58 -32.27
N SER A 323 -24.37 -14.03 -33.47
CA SER A 323 -24.36 -14.73 -34.75
C SER A 323 -23.44 -13.96 -35.68
N GLY A 324 -22.71 -14.65 -36.54
CA GLY A 324 -21.87 -14.00 -37.51
C GLY A 324 -22.63 -13.64 -38.77
N PHE A 325 -21.87 -13.45 -39.85
CA PHE A 325 -22.35 -13.11 -41.19
C PHE A 325 -21.93 -14.21 -42.17
N GLU A 326 -22.76 -14.51 -43.12
CA GLU A 326 -22.37 -15.38 -44.24
C GLU A 326 -21.77 -14.51 -45.37
N GLU A 327 -20.52 -14.77 -45.69
CA GLU A 327 -19.82 -14.09 -46.80
C GLU A 327 -19.01 -15.13 -47.57
N ASP A 328 -19.23 -15.21 -48.89
CA ASP A 328 -18.58 -16.17 -49.79
C ASP A 328 -18.68 -17.65 -49.32
N GLY A 329 -19.82 -18.04 -48.76
CA GLY A 329 -20.08 -19.39 -48.21
C GLY A 329 -19.34 -19.74 -46.93
N LYS A 330 -18.79 -18.73 -46.20
CA LYS A 330 -18.15 -18.89 -44.91
C LYS A 330 -18.87 -18.06 -43.87
N MET A 331 -18.94 -18.57 -42.67
CA MET A 331 -19.35 -17.78 -41.51
C MET A 331 -18.17 -16.93 -41.03
N ILE A 332 -18.38 -15.65 -40.87
CA ILE A 332 -17.38 -14.68 -40.38
C ILE A 332 -17.98 -13.83 -39.27
N PHE A 333 -17.16 -13.27 -38.43
CA PHE A 333 -17.61 -12.48 -37.30
C PHE A 333 -17.19 -11.00 -37.36
N LYS A 334 -16.07 -10.70 -38.05
CA LYS A 334 -15.46 -9.37 -38.18
C LYS A 334 -15.09 -8.78 -36.80
N PRO A 335 -14.21 -9.46 -36.04
CA PRO A 335 -13.97 -9.16 -34.59
C PRO A 335 -13.45 -7.76 -34.34
N ASP A 336 -12.71 -7.16 -35.28
CA ASP A 336 -12.11 -5.84 -35.14
C ASP A 336 -12.99 -4.69 -35.67
N ASN A 337 -14.18 -5.02 -36.24
CA ASN A 337 -15.10 -4.01 -36.75
C ASN A 337 -15.88 -3.34 -35.63
N ASN A 338 -16.27 -2.08 -35.87
CA ASN A 338 -17.23 -1.41 -35.00
C ASN A 338 -18.59 -2.08 -35.08
N MET A 339 -19.25 -2.21 -33.94
CA MET A 339 -20.61 -2.77 -33.86
C MET A 339 -21.66 -1.68 -34.09
N THR A 340 -22.63 -1.96 -34.90
CA THR A 340 -23.79 -1.08 -35.10
C THR A 340 -24.78 -1.18 -33.94
N ARG A 341 -25.65 -0.19 -33.82
CA ARG A 341 -26.71 -0.19 -32.81
C ARG A 341 -27.73 -1.31 -33.03
N ALA A 342 -28.00 -1.69 -34.29
CA ALA A 342 -28.87 -2.81 -34.59
C ALA A 342 -28.25 -4.16 -34.17
N GLU A 343 -26.96 -4.36 -34.43
CA GLU A 343 -26.23 -5.56 -33.96
C GLU A 343 -26.19 -5.66 -32.48
N PHE A 344 -25.92 -4.55 -31.80
CA PHE A 344 -25.89 -4.52 -30.32
C PHE A 344 -27.28 -4.82 -29.73
N ALA A 345 -28.35 -4.27 -30.30
CA ALA A 345 -29.71 -4.54 -29.84
C ALA A 345 -30.06 -6.03 -29.98
N SER A 346 -29.66 -6.67 -31.07
CA SER A 346 -29.87 -8.10 -31.28
C SER A 346 -29.09 -8.95 -30.28
N MET A 347 -27.82 -8.60 -30.03
CA MET A 347 -26.99 -9.26 -29.04
C MET A 347 -27.63 -9.18 -27.64
N ILE A 348 -28.11 -8.01 -27.22
CA ILE A 348 -28.76 -7.81 -25.92
C ILE A 348 -30.07 -8.57 -25.79
N ALA A 349 -30.89 -8.60 -26.87
CA ALA A 349 -32.13 -9.36 -26.89
C ALA A 349 -31.90 -10.87 -26.73
N ASN A 350 -30.86 -11.38 -27.41
CA ASN A 350 -30.45 -12.79 -27.29
C ASN A 350 -29.88 -13.10 -25.92
N TYR A 351 -29.03 -12.26 -25.38
CA TYR A 351 -28.49 -12.39 -24.02
C TYR A 351 -29.59 -12.48 -22.96
N LYS A 352 -30.62 -11.64 -23.09
CA LYS A 352 -31.80 -11.64 -22.22
C LYS A 352 -32.77 -12.79 -22.53
N LYS A 353 -32.51 -13.56 -23.58
CA LYS A 353 -33.37 -14.67 -24.04
C LYS A 353 -34.82 -14.21 -24.26
N LEU A 354 -35.02 -13.04 -24.87
CA LEU A 354 -36.33 -12.47 -25.09
C LEU A 354 -37.07 -13.30 -26.14
N ASP A 355 -38.33 -13.69 -25.84
CA ASP A 355 -39.20 -14.40 -26.76
C ASP A 355 -39.85 -13.42 -27.74
N PHE A 356 -39.29 -13.32 -28.92
CA PHE A 356 -39.67 -12.33 -29.94
C PHE A 356 -41.15 -12.39 -30.30
N SER A 357 -41.82 -13.55 -30.23
CA SER A 357 -43.23 -13.69 -30.51
C SER A 357 -44.13 -12.82 -29.61
N LYS A 358 -43.66 -12.44 -28.45
CA LYS A 358 -44.39 -11.58 -27.50
C LYS A 358 -44.37 -10.09 -27.89
N TYR A 359 -43.55 -9.73 -28.86
CA TYR A 359 -43.31 -8.33 -29.23
C TYR A 359 -43.77 -8.01 -30.67
N ASP A 360 -44.39 -8.92 -31.40
CA ASP A 360 -44.81 -8.72 -32.77
C ASP A 360 -45.72 -7.52 -32.95
N ASP A 361 -46.63 -7.27 -32.01
CA ASP A 361 -47.57 -6.14 -32.05
C ASP A 361 -46.99 -4.81 -31.51
N VAL A 362 -45.73 -4.80 -31.09
CA VAL A 362 -45.08 -3.59 -30.58
C VAL A 362 -44.88 -2.60 -31.72
N LYS A 363 -45.38 -1.38 -31.51
CA LYS A 363 -45.12 -0.23 -32.38
C LYS A 363 -43.92 0.54 -31.83
N LEU A 364 -42.98 0.80 -32.72
CA LEU A 364 -41.83 1.63 -32.43
C LEU A 364 -42.15 3.10 -32.70
N ASP A 365 -41.79 3.98 -31.77
CA ASP A 365 -42.03 5.42 -31.94
C ASP A 365 -40.77 6.17 -32.44
N PHE A 366 -39.96 5.50 -33.28
CA PHE A 366 -38.77 6.10 -33.89
C PHE A 366 -39.13 6.68 -35.27
N THR A 367 -38.53 7.82 -35.61
CA THR A 367 -38.77 8.47 -36.92
C THR A 367 -38.08 7.75 -38.08
N ASP A 368 -37.19 6.82 -37.78
CA ASP A 368 -36.38 6.04 -38.75
C ASP A 368 -36.69 4.53 -38.70
N ASN A 369 -37.93 4.17 -38.37
CA ASN A 369 -38.37 2.78 -38.29
C ASN A 369 -38.21 2.02 -39.61
N ASP A 370 -38.41 2.71 -40.74
CA ASP A 370 -38.40 2.16 -42.09
C ASP A 370 -36.99 1.72 -42.54
N ILE A 371 -35.94 2.23 -41.92
CA ILE A 371 -34.56 1.84 -42.24
C ILE A 371 -34.00 0.79 -41.26
N ILE A 372 -34.74 0.36 -40.25
CA ILE A 372 -34.28 -0.74 -39.39
C ILE A 372 -34.20 -2.03 -40.22
N PRO A 373 -33.02 -2.69 -40.26
CA PRO A 373 -32.87 -3.90 -41.08
C PRO A 373 -33.84 -4.99 -40.61
N GLN A 374 -34.45 -5.70 -41.58
CA GLN A 374 -35.48 -6.70 -41.29
C GLN A 374 -35.05 -7.75 -40.24
N TRP A 375 -33.79 -8.15 -40.27
CA TRP A 375 -33.25 -9.12 -39.33
C TRP A 375 -33.21 -8.59 -37.86
N ALA A 376 -33.16 -7.29 -37.67
CA ALA A 376 -33.07 -6.67 -36.32
C ALA A 376 -34.44 -6.22 -35.78
N VAL A 377 -35.49 -6.12 -36.60
CA VAL A 377 -36.79 -5.54 -36.22
C VAL A 377 -37.36 -6.19 -34.96
N SER A 378 -37.38 -7.52 -34.90
CA SER A 378 -37.94 -8.25 -33.76
C SER A 378 -37.14 -8.00 -32.46
N ALA A 379 -35.82 -8.00 -32.58
CA ALA A 379 -34.95 -7.70 -31.45
C ALA A 379 -35.09 -6.25 -30.96
N VAL A 380 -35.17 -5.28 -31.90
CA VAL A 380 -35.38 -3.87 -31.58
C VAL A 380 -36.71 -3.65 -30.92
N LYS A 381 -37.79 -4.27 -31.39
CA LYS A 381 -39.11 -4.23 -30.73
C LYS A 381 -39.06 -4.77 -29.31
N ALA A 382 -38.36 -5.88 -29.08
CA ALA A 382 -38.24 -6.51 -27.78
C ALA A 382 -37.46 -5.60 -26.80
N VAL A 383 -36.26 -5.15 -27.16
CA VAL A 383 -35.44 -4.30 -26.26
C VAL A 383 -36.04 -2.93 -26.03
N TYR A 384 -36.82 -2.39 -27.00
CA TYR A 384 -37.57 -1.17 -26.83
C TYR A 384 -38.70 -1.33 -25.80
N LYS A 385 -39.50 -2.38 -25.95
CA LYS A 385 -40.65 -2.66 -25.04
C LYS A 385 -40.19 -2.95 -23.63
N GLU A 386 -39.06 -3.61 -23.46
CA GLU A 386 -38.46 -3.88 -22.15
C GLU A 386 -37.74 -2.64 -21.56
N GLY A 387 -37.77 -1.49 -22.25
CA GLY A 387 -37.14 -0.26 -21.76
C GLY A 387 -35.62 -0.27 -21.74
N ILE A 388 -35.00 -1.23 -22.41
CA ILE A 388 -33.53 -1.43 -22.45
C ILE A 388 -32.89 -0.41 -23.38
N ILE A 389 -33.46 -0.25 -24.63
CA ILE A 389 -33.00 0.73 -25.64
C ILE A 389 -34.16 1.63 -26.00
N LEU A 390 -34.05 2.93 -25.70
CA LEU A 390 -35.12 3.91 -25.83
C LEU A 390 -34.93 4.86 -27.05
N GLY A 391 -33.86 4.66 -27.84
CA GLY A 391 -33.51 5.57 -28.93
C GLY A 391 -32.73 6.81 -28.47
N ARG A 392 -32.45 7.68 -29.44
CA ARG A 392 -31.83 9.01 -29.23
C ARG A 392 -32.90 10.08 -29.40
N VAL A 393 -33.01 10.99 -28.45
CA VAL A 393 -33.93 12.11 -28.52
C VAL A 393 -33.36 13.19 -29.44
N ASN A 394 -34.15 13.65 -30.41
CA ASN A 394 -33.81 14.72 -31.32
C ASN A 394 -34.17 16.09 -30.74
N ASP A 395 -33.66 17.17 -31.31
CA ASP A 395 -33.91 18.53 -30.86
C ASP A 395 -35.40 18.95 -30.96
N ASP A 396 -36.16 18.30 -31.81
CA ASP A 396 -37.62 18.51 -31.99
C ASP A 396 -38.49 17.66 -31.03
N GLY A 397 -37.85 16.90 -30.15
CA GLY A 397 -38.53 16.03 -29.18
C GLY A 397 -38.92 14.66 -29.73
N THR A 398 -38.67 14.35 -31.01
CA THR A 398 -38.85 13.02 -31.59
C THR A 398 -37.67 12.12 -31.20
N SER A 399 -37.76 10.82 -31.54
CA SER A 399 -36.69 9.86 -31.28
C SER A 399 -36.29 9.10 -32.53
N THR A 400 -35.00 8.78 -32.64
CA THR A 400 -34.43 7.89 -33.67
C THR A 400 -33.77 6.68 -33.05
N PHE A 401 -33.83 5.55 -33.72
CA PHE A 401 -33.09 4.36 -33.34
C PHE A 401 -31.66 4.37 -33.87
N ALA A 402 -31.41 4.92 -35.05
CA ALA A 402 -30.14 5.00 -35.76
C ALA A 402 -29.47 3.63 -35.94
N PRO A 403 -30.10 2.68 -36.70
CA PRO A 403 -29.73 1.28 -36.74
C PRO A 403 -28.30 1.02 -37.23
N TYR A 404 -27.82 1.84 -38.18
CA TYR A 404 -26.52 1.68 -38.80
C TYR A 404 -25.40 2.49 -38.15
N ASP A 405 -25.72 3.35 -37.17
CA ASP A 405 -24.71 4.07 -36.45
C ASP A 405 -23.95 3.12 -35.53
N ASN A 406 -22.66 3.37 -35.35
CA ASN A 406 -21.86 2.66 -34.35
C ASN A 406 -22.37 3.00 -32.93
N ILE A 407 -22.50 1.98 -32.10
CA ILE A 407 -22.80 2.22 -30.67
C ILE A 407 -21.60 2.84 -29.97
N THR A 408 -21.83 3.91 -29.21
CA THR A 408 -20.79 4.53 -28.43
C THR A 408 -20.59 3.80 -27.09
N ARG A 409 -19.41 3.94 -26.48
CA ARG A 409 -19.14 3.39 -25.14
C ARG A 409 -20.15 3.86 -24.10
N ALA A 410 -20.55 5.14 -24.15
CA ALA A 410 -21.54 5.71 -23.23
C ALA A 410 -22.91 5.05 -23.39
N GLU A 411 -23.37 4.85 -24.64
CA GLU A 411 -24.63 4.18 -24.92
C GLU A 411 -24.59 2.70 -24.48
N ALA A 412 -23.52 1.98 -24.82
CA ALA A 412 -23.34 0.59 -24.39
C ALA A 412 -23.37 0.46 -22.85
N MET A 413 -22.63 1.31 -22.12
CA MET A 413 -22.63 1.31 -20.66
C MET A 413 -24.00 1.67 -20.08
N THR A 414 -24.74 2.59 -20.68
CA THR A 414 -26.10 2.94 -20.26
C THR A 414 -27.06 1.75 -20.40
N ILE A 415 -26.96 1.03 -21.53
CA ILE A 415 -27.79 -0.15 -21.79
C ILE A 415 -27.43 -1.28 -20.82
N LEU A 416 -26.14 -1.57 -20.63
CA LEU A 416 -25.69 -2.56 -19.66
C LEU A 416 -26.13 -2.20 -18.23
N GLY A 417 -26.02 -0.93 -17.84
CA GLY A 417 -26.53 -0.46 -16.54
C GLY A 417 -28.02 -0.74 -16.34
N ARG A 418 -28.84 -0.54 -17.36
CA ARG A 418 -30.29 -0.87 -17.30
C ARG A 418 -30.55 -2.37 -17.15
N ILE A 419 -29.71 -3.22 -17.74
CA ILE A 419 -29.82 -4.66 -17.64
C ILE A 419 -29.44 -5.15 -16.22
N LEU A 420 -28.42 -4.53 -15.63
CA LEU A 420 -27.88 -4.91 -14.31
C LEU A 420 -28.69 -4.35 -13.14
N THR A 421 -29.34 -3.16 -13.28
CA THR A 421 -30.09 -2.51 -12.20
C THR A 421 -31.36 -3.26 -11.79
N VAL A 422 -31.85 -4.20 -12.57
CA VAL A 422 -33.00 -5.04 -12.18
C VAL A 422 -32.66 -6.05 -11.07
N SER A 423 -31.37 -6.22 -10.74
CA SER A 423 -30.93 -7.18 -9.71
C SER A 423 -30.85 -6.60 -8.29
N TYR A 424 -31.01 -5.28 -8.09
CA TYR A 424 -30.85 -4.64 -6.76
C TYR A 424 -32.16 -4.33 -6.02
N THR A 425 -33.32 -4.79 -6.50
CA THR A 425 -34.62 -4.52 -5.85
C THR A 425 -35.11 -5.65 -4.94
N HIS A 426 -34.27 -6.63 -4.60
CA HIS A 426 -34.59 -7.65 -3.61
C HIS A 426 -33.42 -7.83 -2.64
N LEU A 427 -33.23 -6.88 -1.75
CA LEU A 427 -32.60 -7.03 -0.43
C LEU A 427 -33.49 -6.35 0.60
#